data_26f4ddacce50723a014c6f7655188c70
#
_entry.id   26f4ddacce50723a014c6f7655188c70
#
_cell.length_a   1.000
_cell.length_b   1.000
_cell.length_c   1.000
_cell.angle_alpha   90.00
_cell.angle_beta   90.00
_cell.angle_gamma   90.00
#
_symmetry.space_group_name_H-M   'P 1'
#
loop_
_entity.id
_entity.type
_entity.pdbx_description
1 polymer ?
#
loop_
_entity_poly.entity_id
_entity_poly.type
_entity_poly.pdbx_seq_one_letter_code
_entity_poly.pdbx_strand_id
1 'polypeptide(L)'
;MSTQNVMFVTKRNGITEEVKFDKITERINRLVNEDEKKYIDPILIGQRVVAYLHTGITTEILDIESANICINLCTKHPLYSNLGGRILISNLHKKTTDIFSHKVRTIQKDIKFFDDNYYKFVYKNANELDDIIDYSRDYMFDYFGFKTLERAYLIKNVETGEVYERPQDMFMRVASFLNQDNMEELKETYDLISHGYYTHASPTLFNGASRRSQLSSCFLIGTDDSIEGITNTWKCVSQISKYGGGIGLHVSNIRSKGSIIKGTNGPSSGIIPMLQVYNSIARYINQCFVGTTKIYTDDGLTEIQKLKVGDKVFTSDGTLKEIK
;
A
#
# COMPACT_ATOMS: atom_id res chain seq x y z
N MET A 1 18.10 14.59 46.76
CA MET A 1 18.37 15.14 45.42
C MET A 1 17.86 14.15 44.41
N SER A 2 16.70 14.42 43.81
CA SER A 2 16.14 13.55 42.76
C SER A 2 17.03 13.71 41.51
N THR A 3 17.75 12.66 41.15
CA THR A 3 18.40 12.55 39.85
C THR A 3 17.30 12.71 38.78
N GLN A 4 17.23 13.87 38.14
CA GLN A 4 16.41 14.02 36.92
C GLN A 4 16.91 12.97 35.95
N ASN A 5 16.08 11.95 35.66
CA ASN A 5 16.37 11.02 34.59
C ASN A 5 16.32 11.80 33.27
N VAL A 6 17.47 12.20 32.78
CA VAL A 6 17.60 12.86 31.47
C VAL A 6 17.25 11.83 30.40
N MET A 7 16.22 12.09 29.64
CA MET A 7 15.80 11.22 28.52
C MET A 7 16.53 11.63 27.22
N PHE A 8 16.89 10.64 26.44
CA PHE A 8 17.60 10.84 25.17
C PHE A 8 16.78 10.31 23.99
N VAL A 9 16.87 11.01 22.87
CA VAL A 9 16.27 10.64 21.59
C VAL A 9 17.36 10.38 20.56
N THR A 10 17.17 9.33 19.74
CA THR A 10 18.07 9.01 18.65
C THR A 10 17.57 9.64 17.34
N LYS A 11 18.39 10.48 16.72
CA LYS A 11 18.11 11.06 15.41
C LYS A 11 18.30 10.05 14.27
N ARG A 12 17.76 10.37 13.08
CA ARG A 12 17.92 9.53 11.87
C ARG A 12 19.36 9.30 11.44
N ASN A 13 20.27 10.23 11.76
CA ASN A 13 21.72 10.11 11.53
C ASN A 13 22.46 9.31 12.62
N GLY A 14 21.75 8.69 13.55
CA GLY A 14 22.31 7.93 14.66
C GLY A 14 22.79 8.76 15.85
N ILE A 15 22.78 10.10 15.78
CA ILE A 15 23.22 10.96 16.88
C ILE A 15 22.15 10.96 17.97
N THR A 16 22.60 10.81 19.23
CA THR A 16 21.72 10.88 20.40
C THR A 16 21.73 12.29 20.98
N GLU A 17 20.56 12.86 21.23
CA GLU A 17 20.38 14.17 21.88
C GLU A 17 19.44 14.06 23.08
N GLU A 18 19.62 14.99 24.03
CA GLU A 18 18.66 15.18 25.12
C GLU A 18 17.28 15.59 24.57
N VAL A 19 16.22 14.99 25.10
CA VAL A 19 14.84 15.33 24.73
C VAL A 19 14.53 16.76 25.20
N LYS A 20 14.18 17.61 24.24
CA LYS A 20 13.66 18.97 24.48
C LYS A 20 12.20 19.02 24.03
N PHE A 21 11.28 19.17 24.97
CA PHE A 21 9.83 19.20 24.71
C PHE A 21 9.43 20.31 23.75
N ASP A 22 10.09 21.49 23.86
CA ASP A 22 9.85 22.62 22.95
C ASP A 22 10.12 22.25 21.50
N LYS A 23 11.14 21.42 21.21
CA LYS A 23 11.45 20.95 19.86
C LYS A 23 10.33 20.07 19.28
N ILE A 24 9.64 19.28 20.10
CA ILE A 24 8.51 18.45 19.67
C ILE A 24 7.35 19.35 19.29
N THR A 25 6.97 20.27 20.16
CA THR A 25 5.86 21.21 19.91
C THR A 25 6.15 22.12 18.72
N GLU A 26 7.37 22.65 18.60
CA GLU A 26 7.81 23.47 17.48
C GLU A 26 7.77 22.69 16.15
N ARG A 27 8.20 21.43 16.15
CA ARG A 27 8.14 20.54 15.00
C ARG A 27 6.70 20.35 14.50
N ILE A 28 5.75 20.18 15.41
CA ILE A 28 4.33 20.05 15.09
C ILE A 28 3.79 21.39 14.58
N ASN A 29 4.09 22.49 15.27
CA ASN A 29 3.62 23.82 14.93
C ASN A 29 4.02 24.26 13.52
N ARG A 30 5.21 23.87 13.05
CA ARG A 30 5.70 24.15 11.67
C ARG A 30 4.84 23.49 10.58
N LEU A 31 4.04 22.48 10.91
CA LEU A 31 3.17 21.76 9.99
C LEU A 31 1.70 22.17 10.09
N VAL A 32 1.39 23.07 11.00
CA VAL A 32 0.05 23.69 11.15
C VAL A 32 -0.01 24.94 10.28
N ASN A 33 -1.01 25.00 9.38
CA ASN A 33 -1.23 26.19 8.59
C ASN A 33 -1.77 27.34 9.47
N GLU A 34 -1.55 28.59 9.06
CA GLU A 34 -1.92 29.77 9.87
C GLU A 34 -3.45 29.84 10.16
N ASP A 35 -4.26 29.50 9.18
CA ASP A 35 -5.73 29.48 9.28
C ASP A 35 -6.27 28.35 10.17
N GLU A 36 -5.47 27.31 10.39
CA GLU A 36 -5.82 26.16 11.22
C GLU A 36 -5.48 26.33 12.70
N LYS A 37 -4.61 27.28 13.05
CA LYS A 37 -4.13 27.51 14.43
C LYS A 37 -5.25 27.79 15.44
N LYS A 38 -6.40 28.27 14.99
CA LYS A 38 -7.59 28.48 15.83
C LYS A 38 -8.31 27.17 16.22
N TYR A 39 -8.05 26.08 15.52
CA TYR A 39 -8.71 24.78 15.75
C TYR A 39 -7.76 23.72 16.27
N ILE A 40 -6.45 23.87 15.97
CA ILE A 40 -5.40 22.90 16.32
C ILE A 40 -4.53 23.46 17.44
N ASP A 41 -4.36 22.69 18.50
CA ASP A 41 -3.47 23.00 19.61
C ASP A 41 -2.21 22.11 19.56
N PRO A 42 -1.06 22.62 19.03
CA PRO A 42 0.19 21.89 18.98
C PRO A 42 0.76 21.54 20.35
N ILE A 43 0.45 22.35 21.39
CA ILE A 43 0.93 22.12 22.76
C ILE A 43 0.25 20.86 23.32
N LEU A 44 -1.06 20.74 23.13
CA LEU A 44 -1.81 19.54 23.55
C LEU A 44 -1.26 18.26 22.91
N ILE A 45 -0.90 18.32 21.61
CA ILE A 45 -0.30 17.18 20.92
C ILE A 45 1.06 16.86 21.53
N GLY A 46 1.93 17.89 21.69
CA GLY A 46 3.25 17.74 22.31
C GLY A 46 3.18 17.12 23.72
N GLN A 47 2.28 17.60 24.58
CA GLN A 47 2.07 17.04 25.91
C GLN A 47 1.68 15.55 25.88
N ARG A 48 0.84 15.14 24.95
CA ARG A 48 0.45 13.73 24.79
C ARG A 48 1.58 12.88 24.26
N VAL A 49 2.41 13.39 23.33
CA VAL A 49 3.60 12.69 22.82
C VAL A 49 4.58 12.39 23.95
N VAL A 50 4.70 13.28 24.93
CA VAL A 50 5.58 13.11 26.10
C VAL A 50 5.27 11.81 26.87
N ALA A 51 4.00 11.41 26.93
CA ALA A 51 3.61 10.17 27.61
C ALA A 51 4.16 8.89 26.95
N TYR A 52 4.58 8.97 25.68
CA TYR A 52 5.19 7.86 24.92
C TYR A 52 6.73 7.90 24.96
N LEU A 53 7.32 8.92 25.58
CA LEU A 53 8.77 9.05 25.63
C LEU A 53 9.41 7.99 26.52
N HIS A 54 10.44 7.37 25.97
CA HIS A 54 11.39 6.52 26.70
C HIS A 54 12.79 6.74 26.17
N THR A 55 13.81 6.47 26.97
CA THR A 55 15.20 6.63 26.54
C THR A 55 15.51 5.76 25.33
N GLY A 56 16.11 6.37 24.31
CA GLY A 56 16.47 5.70 23.05
C GLY A 56 15.39 5.71 21.97
N ILE A 57 14.22 6.31 22.23
CA ILE A 57 13.18 6.48 21.20
C ILE A 57 13.75 7.25 20.01
N THR A 58 13.38 6.84 18.77
CA THR A 58 13.85 7.55 17.58
C THR A 58 12.95 8.73 17.22
N THR A 59 13.51 9.77 16.58
CA THR A 59 12.70 10.89 16.06
C THR A 59 11.69 10.46 15.02
N GLU A 60 11.91 9.32 14.37
CA GLU A 60 10.96 8.72 13.46
C GLU A 60 9.71 8.21 14.19
N ILE A 61 9.89 7.46 15.27
CA ILE A 61 8.79 6.98 16.10
C ILE A 61 8.03 8.17 16.70
N LEU A 62 8.72 9.22 17.10
CA LEU A 62 8.07 10.44 17.60
C LEU A 62 7.16 11.11 16.54
N ASP A 63 7.60 11.18 15.29
CA ASP A 63 6.75 11.67 14.19
C ASP A 63 5.51 10.75 14.02
N ILE A 64 5.66 9.41 14.07
CA ILE A 64 4.56 8.45 13.96
C ILE A 64 3.57 8.61 15.14
N GLU A 65 4.07 8.66 16.38
CA GLU A 65 3.20 8.83 17.56
C GLU A 65 2.49 10.19 17.56
N SER A 66 3.15 11.25 17.10
CA SER A 66 2.51 12.56 16.92
C SER A 66 1.34 12.48 15.94
N ALA A 67 1.50 11.77 14.83
CA ALA A 67 0.43 11.55 13.86
C ALA A 67 -0.71 10.68 14.42
N ASN A 68 -0.39 9.64 15.20
CA ASN A 68 -1.38 8.79 15.89
C ASN A 68 -2.19 9.59 16.91
N ILE A 69 -1.56 10.52 17.61
CA ILE A 69 -2.26 11.42 18.53
C ILE A 69 -3.17 12.37 17.76
N CYS A 70 -2.72 12.90 16.63
CA CYS A 70 -3.55 13.74 15.78
C CYS A 70 -4.82 12.99 15.33
N ILE A 71 -4.71 11.74 14.83
CA ILE A 71 -5.90 10.99 14.40
C ILE A 71 -6.85 10.70 15.57
N ASN A 72 -6.36 10.45 16.78
CA ASN A 72 -7.20 10.30 17.96
C ASN A 72 -7.93 11.61 18.35
N LEU A 73 -7.40 12.76 17.93
CA LEU A 73 -8.01 14.08 18.15
C LEU A 73 -8.97 14.50 17.02
N CYS A 74 -9.08 13.73 15.93
CA CYS A 74 -9.97 14.07 14.80
C CYS A 74 -11.45 14.18 15.20
N THR A 75 -11.85 13.52 16.30
CA THR A 75 -13.18 13.66 16.90
C THR A 75 -13.45 15.07 17.47
N LYS A 76 -12.40 15.84 17.79
CA LYS A 76 -12.51 17.24 18.21
C LYS A 76 -12.64 18.16 17.01
N HIS A 77 -11.80 17.94 15.99
CA HIS A 77 -11.85 18.71 14.74
C HIS A 77 -11.19 17.92 13.58
N PRO A 78 -11.78 17.87 12.37
CA PRO A 78 -11.26 17.11 11.23
C PRO A 78 -9.84 17.52 10.79
N LEU A 79 -9.45 18.77 10.97
CA LEU A 79 -8.11 19.27 10.62
C LEU A 79 -6.97 18.56 11.35
N TYR A 80 -7.23 17.89 12.47
CA TYR A 80 -6.24 17.02 13.09
C TYR A 80 -5.85 15.82 12.19
N SER A 81 -6.78 15.29 11.37
CA SER A 81 -6.45 14.27 10.37
C SER A 81 -5.49 14.80 9.33
N ASN A 82 -5.71 16.04 8.85
CA ASN A 82 -4.84 16.69 7.87
C ASN A 82 -3.43 16.91 8.45
N LEU A 83 -3.34 17.39 9.70
CA LEU A 83 -2.06 17.54 10.38
C LEU A 83 -1.34 16.20 10.55
N GLY A 84 -2.06 15.15 10.95
CA GLY A 84 -1.52 13.79 11.05
C GLY A 84 -0.93 13.30 9.72
N GLY A 85 -1.62 13.55 8.61
CA GLY A 85 -1.13 13.27 7.25
C GLY A 85 0.16 14.03 6.95
N ARG A 86 0.18 15.34 7.20
CA ARG A 86 1.39 16.19 6.99
C ARG A 86 2.59 15.74 7.81
N ILE A 87 2.39 15.29 9.04
CA ILE A 87 3.48 14.77 9.89
C ILE A 87 4.05 13.49 9.26
N LEU A 88 3.20 12.54 8.83
CA LEU A 88 3.64 11.30 8.20
C LEU A 88 4.34 11.52 6.86
N ILE A 89 3.81 12.42 6.02
CA ILE A 89 4.43 12.81 4.75
C ILE A 89 5.80 13.44 4.99
N SER A 90 5.90 14.38 5.92
CA SER A 90 7.20 14.96 6.28
C SER A 90 8.17 13.93 6.86
N ASN A 91 7.68 12.88 7.54
CA ASN A 91 8.48 11.76 7.98
C ASN A 91 9.01 10.95 6.79
N LEU A 92 8.17 10.66 5.79
CA LEU A 92 8.57 9.99 4.55
C LEU A 92 9.59 10.81 3.76
N HIS A 93 9.37 12.13 3.62
CA HIS A 93 10.28 13.03 2.92
C HIS A 93 11.68 13.05 3.52
N LYS A 94 11.80 12.89 4.84
CA LYS A 94 13.10 12.82 5.53
C LYS A 94 13.86 11.49 5.30
N LYS A 95 13.17 10.45 4.81
CA LYS A 95 13.75 9.14 4.52
C LYS A 95 14.08 8.95 3.05
N THR A 96 13.43 9.70 2.17
CA THR A 96 13.49 9.55 0.73
C THR A 96 14.12 10.78 0.08
N THR A 97 14.90 10.57 -0.99
CA THR A 97 15.38 11.69 -1.83
C THR A 97 14.22 12.40 -2.52
N ASP A 98 14.43 13.63 -2.97
CA ASP A 98 13.51 14.43 -3.78
C ASP A 98 13.81 14.35 -5.29
N ILE A 99 14.64 13.39 -5.70
CA ILE A 99 15.02 13.16 -7.10
C ILE A 99 14.35 11.86 -7.58
N PHE A 100 13.34 11.99 -8.44
CA PHE A 100 12.56 10.86 -8.96
C PHE A 100 13.42 9.86 -9.74
N SER A 101 14.24 10.36 -10.67
CA SER A 101 15.11 9.53 -11.49
C SER A 101 16.10 8.70 -10.66
N HIS A 102 16.56 9.24 -9.55
CA HIS A 102 17.43 8.52 -8.61
C HIS A 102 16.68 7.39 -7.88
N LYS A 103 15.42 7.63 -7.47
CA LYS A 103 14.57 6.58 -6.88
C LYS A 103 14.31 5.45 -7.86
N VAL A 104 13.98 5.77 -9.12
CA VAL A 104 13.78 4.77 -10.17
C VAL A 104 15.03 3.88 -10.34
N ARG A 105 16.23 4.47 -10.31
CA ARG A 105 17.49 3.70 -10.35
C ARG A 105 17.67 2.79 -9.15
N THR A 106 17.38 3.30 -7.95
CA THR A 106 17.50 2.54 -6.70
C THR A 106 16.51 1.36 -6.71
N ILE A 107 15.25 1.60 -7.03
CA ILE A 107 14.21 0.56 -7.13
C ILE A 107 14.61 -0.50 -8.16
N GLN A 108 15.09 -0.09 -9.33
CA GLN A 108 15.52 -1.04 -10.37
C GLN A 108 16.72 -1.89 -9.94
N LYS A 109 17.67 -1.29 -9.22
CA LYS A 109 18.83 -2.00 -8.68
C LYS A 109 18.43 -3.02 -7.61
N ASP A 110 17.58 -2.63 -6.66
CA ASP A 110 17.28 -3.41 -5.47
C ASP A 110 16.25 -4.51 -5.74
N ILE A 111 15.16 -4.21 -6.45
CA ILE A 111 14.04 -5.13 -6.63
C ILE A 111 13.67 -5.41 -8.09
N LYS A 112 14.34 -4.80 -9.06
CA LYS A 112 14.12 -4.98 -10.50
C LYS A 112 12.65 -4.85 -10.91
N PHE A 113 11.96 -3.84 -10.39
CA PHE A 113 10.52 -3.65 -10.56
C PHE A 113 10.12 -3.25 -11.98
N PHE A 114 10.89 -2.32 -12.59
CA PHE A 114 10.50 -1.66 -13.82
C PHE A 114 10.73 -2.48 -15.08
N ASP A 115 9.88 -2.26 -16.09
CA ASP A 115 10.13 -2.65 -17.47
C ASP A 115 11.39 -1.98 -18.02
N ASP A 116 12.15 -2.68 -18.85
CA ASP A 116 13.45 -2.19 -19.34
C ASP A 116 13.32 -0.99 -20.28
N ASN A 117 12.21 -0.88 -21.04
CA ASN A 117 11.98 0.27 -21.93
C ASN A 117 11.59 1.50 -21.13
N TYR A 118 10.72 1.32 -20.13
CA TYR A 118 10.37 2.39 -19.21
C TYR A 118 11.60 2.90 -18.43
N TYR A 119 12.43 2.01 -17.94
CA TYR A 119 13.67 2.38 -17.24
C TYR A 119 14.61 3.22 -18.13
N LYS A 120 14.78 2.81 -19.41
CA LYS A 120 15.56 3.57 -20.39
C LYS A 120 14.96 4.94 -20.70
N PHE A 121 13.62 5.01 -20.78
CA PHE A 121 12.91 6.28 -20.99
C PHE A 121 13.17 7.26 -19.83
N VAL A 122 13.01 6.82 -18.58
CA VAL A 122 13.29 7.67 -17.41
C VAL A 122 14.76 8.08 -17.36
N TYR A 123 15.68 7.17 -17.68
CA TYR A 123 17.10 7.49 -17.70
C TYR A 123 17.44 8.58 -18.72
N LYS A 124 16.83 8.52 -19.91
CA LYS A 124 17.05 9.49 -21.00
C LYS A 124 16.47 10.87 -20.65
N ASN A 125 15.34 10.93 -19.98
CA ASN A 125 14.60 12.17 -19.72
C ASN A 125 14.69 12.60 -18.24
N ALA A 126 15.73 12.15 -17.51
CA ALA A 126 15.81 12.28 -16.05
C ALA A 126 15.62 13.72 -15.55
N ASN A 127 16.35 14.68 -16.11
CA ASN A 127 16.29 16.07 -15.65
C ASN A 127 14.89 16.67 -15.86
N GLU A 128 14.28 16.44 -17.03
CA GLU A 128 12.97 16.99 -17.34
C GLU A 128 11.87 16.38 -16.43
N LEU A 129 11.94 15.07 -16.16
CA LEU A 129 11.01 14.42 -15.24
C LEU A 129 11.18 14.89 -13.79
N ASP A 130 12.43 15.07 -13.35
CA ASP A 130 12.73 15.55 -12.01
C ASP A 130 12.24 17.00 -11.80
N ASP A 131 12.33 17.86 -12.85
CA ASP A 131 11.91 19.27 -12.80
C ASP A 131 10.37 19.45 -12.82
N ILE A 132 9.61 18.48 -13.35
CA ILE A 132 8.13 18.56 -13.42
C ILE A 132 7.51 18.32 -12.05
N ILE A 133 8.14 17.52 -11.17
CA ILE A 133 7.52 17.05 -9.94
C ILE A 133 7.47 18.13 -8.87
N ASP A 134 6.26 18.39 -8.37
CA ASP A 134 6.04 19.27 -7.21
C ASP A 134 5.70 18.44 -5.95
N TYR A 135 6.70 18.16 -5.15
CA TYR A 135 6.54 17.39 -3.89
C TYR A 135 5.75 18.13 -2.80
N SER A 136 5.46 19.42 -2.95
CA SER A 136 4.58 20.13 -2.01
C SER A 136 3.16 19.62 -2.08
N ARG A 137 2.74 19.07 -3.23
CA ARG A 137 1.42 18.48 -3.44
C ARG A 137 1.20 17.19 -2.62
N ASP A 138 2.25 16.55 -2.10
CA ASP A 138 2.10 15.41 -1.18
C ASP A 138 1.29 15.81 0.06
N TYR A 139 1.43 17.05 0.54
CA TYR A 139 0.78 17.53 1.76
C TYR A 139 -0.74 17.73 1.64
N MET A 140 -1.34 17.45 0.47
CA MET A 140 -2.79 17.42 0.30
C MET A 140 -3.49 16.23 0.97
N PHE A 141 -2.75 15.13 1.22
CA PHE A 141 -3.32 13.93 1.83
C PHE A 141 -3.48 14.09 3.33
N ASP A 142 -4.64 13.67 3.83
CA ASP A 142 -4.87 13.49 5.25
C ASP A 142 -4.24 12.19 5.77
N TYR A 143 -4.40 11.91 7.06
CA TYR A 143 -3.83 10.71 7.69
C TYR A 143 -4.25 9.41 6.99
N PHE A 144 -5.57 9.24 6.74
CA PHE A 144 -6.08 8.00 6.14
C PHE A 144 -5.69 7.86 4.67
N GLY A 145 -5.76 8.95 3.91
CA GLY A 145 -5.34 8.98 2.52
C GLY A 145 -3.88 8.59 2.37
N PHE A 146 -2.99 9.22 3.15
CA PHE A 146 -1.57 8.89 3.12
C PHE A 146 -1.29 7.45 3.57
N LYS A 147 -1.89 7.00 4.69
CA LYS A 147 -1.71 5.62 5.17
C LYS A 147 -2.20 4.58 4.16
N THR A 148 -3.25 4.88 3.41
CA THR A 148 -3.74 4.01 2.34
C THR A 148 -2.71 3.90 1.21
N LEU A 149 -2.15 5.04 0.77
CA LEU A 149 -1.10 5.06 -0.25
C LEU A 149 0.16 4.33 0.24
N GLU A 150 0.65 4.66 1.43
CA GLU A 150 1.83 4.02 2.03
C GLU A 150 1.65 2.51 2.14
N ARG A 151 0.48 2.03 2.57
CA ARG A 151 0.24 0.60 2.79
C ARG A 151 0.17 -0.20 1.50
N ALA A 152 -0.53 0.31 0.47
CA ALA A 152 -0.99 -0.49 -0.65
C ALA A 152 -0.48 -0.06 -2.03
N TYR A 153 -0.01 1.19 -2.21
CA TYR A 153 0.23 1.75 -3.54
C TYR A 153 1.67 2.15 -3.82
N LEU A 154 2.36 2.71 -2.82
CA LEU A 154 3.75 3.14 -2.99
C LEU A 154 4.67 1.93 -3.07
N ILE A 155 5.64 1.98 -3.99
CA ILE A 155 6.64 0.92 -4.13
C ILE A 155 7.51 0.88 -2.87
N LYS A 156 7.71 -0.33 -2.35
CA LYS A 156 8.53 -0.60 -1.18
C LYS A 156 9.32 -1.89 -1.34
N ASN A 157 10.39 -1.99 -0.61
CA ASN A 157 11.12 -3.24 -0.47
C ASN A 157 10.29 -4.21 0.37
N VAL A 158 9.97 -5.38 -0.21
CA VAL A 158 9.13 -6.40 0.46
C VAL A 158 9.87 -7.04 1.64
N GLU A 159 11.20 -7.11 1.58
CA GLU A 159 12.03 -7.75 2.63
C GLU A 159 12.23 -6.83 3.83
N THR A 160 12.53 -5.54 3.57
CA THR A 160 12.82 -4.56 4.63
C THR A 160 11.59 -3.75 5.06
N GLY A 161 10.55 -3.68 4.23
CA GLY A 161 9.39 -2.81 4.42
C GLY A 161 9.65 -1.33 4.09
N GLU A 162 10.85 -0.98 3.62
CA GLU A 162 11.24 0.39 3.29
C GLU A 162 10.44 0.90 2.09
N VAL A 163 9.87 2.10 2.23
CA VAL A 163 9.11 2.77 1.16
C VAL A 163 10.07 3.62 0.33
N TYR A 164 10.12 3.38 -0.97
CA TYR A 164 10.95 4.12 -1.91
C TYR A 164 10.26 5.36 -2.48
N GLU A 165 8.97 5.25 -2.79
CA GLU A 165 8.18 6.29 -3.46
C GLU A 165 7.53 7.25 -2.47
N ARG A 166 7.46 8.53 -2.85
CA ARG A 166 6.48 9.49 -2.32
C ARG A 166 5.20 9.43 -3.17
N PRO A 167 4.06 9.98 -2.73
CA PRO A 167 2.85 10.01 -3.56
C PRO A 167 3.07 10.64 -4.95
N GLN A 168 3.84 11.74 -5.03
CA GLN A 168 4.14 12.40 -6.31
C GLN A 168 5.00 11.53 -7.22
N ASP A 169 5.88 10.68 -6.69
CA ASP A 169 6.64 9.72 -7.51
C ASP A 169 5.72 8.69 -8.16
N MET A 170 4.74 8.19 -7.40
CA MET A 170 3.75 7.26 -7.95
C MET A 170 2.95 7.91 -9.08
N PHE A 171 2.53 9.16 -8.92
CA PHE A 171 1.79 9.88 -9.96
C PHE A 171 2.67 10.13 -11.18
N MET A 172 3.93 10.54 -11.00
CA MET A 172 4.88 10.72 -12.11
C MET A 172 5.17 9.39 -12.79
N ARG A 173 5.34 8.31 -12.06
CA ARG A 173 5.54 6.97 -12.62
C ARG A 173 4.38 6.56 -13.52
N VAL A 174 3.14 6.79 -13.09
CA VAL A 174 1.95 6.46 -13.88
C VAL A 174 1.83 7.38 -15.10
N ALA A 175 1.94 8.68 -14.92
CA ALA A 175 1.85 9.66 -16.02
C ALA A 175 2.93 9.40 -17.08
N SER A 176 4.18 9.19 -16.67
CA SER A 176 5.29 8.94 -17.57
C SER A 176 5.23 7.55 -18.23
N PHE A 177 4.65 6.56 -17.57
CA PHE A 177 4.45 5.24 -18.17
C PHE A 177 3.40 5.26 -19.30
N LEU A 178 2.32 6.00 -19.09
CA LEU A 178 1.21 6.08 -20.04
C LEU A 178 1.52 6.95 -21.27
N ASN A 179 2.39 7.96 -21.12
CA ASN A 179 2.64 8.98 -22.15
C ASN A 179 4.13 9.10 -22.53
N GLN A 180 4.83 7.95 -22.70
CA GLN A 180 6.27 7.95 -23.03
C GLN A 180 6.62 8.70 -24.32
N ASP A 181 5.69 8.75 -25.27
CA ASP A 181 5.91 9.32 -26.60
C ASP A 181 5.56 10.83 -26.68
N ASN A 182 4.90 11.38 -25.64
CA ASN A 182 4.42 12.76 -25.64
C ASN A 182 4.61 13.43 -24.27
N MET A 183 5.62 14.30 -24.19
CA MET A 183 5.98 14.99 -22.94
C MET A 183 4.92 16.02 -22.49
N GLU A 184 4.18 16.62 -23.42
CA GLU A 184 3.09 17.55 -23.07
C GLU A 184 1.92 16.82 -22.43
N GLU A 185 1.48 15.70 -23.01
CA GLU A 185 0.45 14.85 -22.41
C GLU A 185 0.90 14.24 -21.07
N LEU A 186 2.18 13.92 -20.93
CA LEU A 186 2.74 13.45 -19.66
C LEU A 186 2.59 14.51 -18.57
N LYS A 187 2.97 15.77 -18.87
CA LYS A 187 2.85 16.90 -17.93
C LYS A 187 1.39 17.16 -17.54
N GLU A 188 0.50 17.19 -18.53
CA GLU A 188 -0.93 17.38 -18.29
C GLU A 188 -1.49 16.24 -17.42
N THR A 189 -1.18 14.99 -17.75
CA THR A 189 -1.61 13.82 -16.96
C THR A 189 -1.10 13.89 -15.54
N TYR A 190 0.18 14.22 -15.33
CA TYR A 190 0.75 14.39 -14.00
C TYR A 190 0.05 15.52 -13.23
N ASP A 191 -0.14 16.67 -13.85
CA ASP A 191 -0.79 17.81 -13.21
C ASP A 191 -2.23 17.49 -12.78
N LEU A 192 -3.01 16.87 -13.65
CA LEU A 192 -4.39 16.50 -13.35
C LEU A 192 -4.49 15.48 -12.20
N ILE A 193 -3.65 14.44 -12.21
CA ILE A 193 -3.65 13.42 -11.13
C ILE A 193 -3.14 14.02 -9.82
N SER A 194 -2.04 14.77 -9.87
CA SER A 194 -1.38 15.29 -8.68
C SER A 194 -2.15 16.40 -7.97
N HIS A 195 -3.05 17.08 -8.68
CA HIS A 195 -4.02 18.02 -8.09
C HIS A 195 -5.33 17.34 -7.65
N GLY A 196 -5.49 16.04 -7.88
CA GLY A 196 -6.67 15.30 -7.45
C GLY A 196 -7.92 15.49 -8.31
N TYR A 197 -7.77 15.97 -9.56
CA TYR A 197 -8.92 16.09 -10.48
C TYR A 197 -9.47 14.73 -10.89
N TYR A 198 -8.61 13.72 -10.99
CA TYR A 198 -9.00 12.32 -11.17
C TYR A 198 -7.93 11.37 -10.62
N THR A 199 -8.24 10.09 -10.57
CA THR A 199 -7.30 9.03 -10.24
C THR A 199 -7.54 7.81 -11.13
N HIS A 200 -6.49 7.07 -11.40
CA HIS A 200 -6.59 5.78 -12.07
C HIS A 200 -7.09 4.69 -11.12
N ALA A 201 -7.60 3.60 -11.70
CA ALA A 201 -7.91 2.40 -10.94
C ALA A 201 -6.67 1.82 -10.27
N SER A 202 -6.87 1.16 -9.13
CA SER A 202 -5.79 0.61 -8.30
C SER A 202 -4.73 -0.19 -9.08
N PRO A 203 -5.05 -1.08 -10.02
CA PRO A 203 -4.03 -1.82 -10.78
C PRO A 203 -3.09 -0.91 -11.57
N THR A 204 -3.58 0.20 -12.12
CA THR A 204 -2.74 1.18 -12.82
C THR A 204 -1.78 1.85 -11.87
N LEU A 205 -2.24 2.24 -10.67
CA LEU A 205 -1.44 2.93 -9.68
C LEU A 205 -0.29 2.07 -9.14
N PHE A 206 -0.51 0.78 -8.88
CA PHE A 206 0.55 -0.06 -8.33
C PHE A 206 1.32 -0.90 -9.37
N ASN A 207 0.77 -1.18 -10.56
CA ASN A 207 1.44 -1.97 -11.59
C ASN A 207 2.00 -1.14 -12.76
N GLY A 208 1.61 0.14 -12.87
CA GLY A 208 2.12 1.00 -13.94
C GLY A 208 3.65 1.02 -13.95
N ALA A 209 4.24 0.86 -15.13
CA ALA A 209 5.68 0.74 -15.37
C ALA A 209 6.35 -0.54 -14.84
N SER A 210 5.63 -1.46 -14.21
CA SER A 210 6.21 -2.74 -13.79
C SER A 210 6.50 -3.66 -14.99
N ARG A 211 7.36 -4.66 -14.81
CA ARG A 211 7.67 -5.67 -15.85
C ARG A 211 6.45 -6.43 -16.35
N ARG A 212 5.37 -6.47 -15.58
CA ARG A 212 4.09 -7.11 -15.91
C ARG A 212 2.96 -6.14 -15.61
N SER A 213 2.88 -5.08 -16.39
CA SER A 213 1.93 -3.99 -16.23
C SER A 213 0.50 -4.43 -16.56
N GLN A 214 -0.14 -5.16 -15.64
CA GLN A 214 -1.56 -5.43 -15.71
C GLN A 214 -2.33 -4.25 -15.12
N LEU A 215 -3.06 -3.49 -15.95
CA LEU A 215 -3.70 -2.23 -15.57
C LEU A 215 -5.21 -2.33 -15.40
N SER A 216 -5.85 -3.41 -15.92
CA SER A 216 -7.30 -3.57 -15.86
C SER A 216 -7.75 -4.01 -14.46
N SER A 217 -8.78 -3.34 -13.94
CA SER A 217 -9.33 -3.66 -12.61
C SER A 217 -10.45 -4.69 -12.65
N CYS A 218 -11.22 -4.75 -13.76
CA CYS A 218 -12.44 -5.55 -13.86
C CYS A 218 -12.49 -6.34 -15.17
N PHE A 219 -12.89 -7.60 -15.07
CA PHE A 219 -13.01 -8.54 -16.18
C PHE A 219 -14.41 -9.14 -16.18
N LEU A 220 -15.06 -9.10 -17.33
CA LEU A 220 -16.35 -9.77 -17.52
C LEU A 220 -16.11 -11.05 -18.31
N ILE A 221 -16.52 -12.19 -17.75
CA ILE A 221 -16.39 -13.50 -18.38
C ILE A 221 -17.71 -14.24 -18.33
N GLY A 222 -17.97 -15.08 -19.35
CA GLY A 222 -19.09 -15.98 -19.40
C GLY A 222 -18.64 -17.42 -19.18
N THR A 223 -19.58 -18.28 -18.85
CA THR A 223 -19.37 -19.73 -18.79
C THR A 223 -20.43 -20.44 -19.63
N ASP A 224 -19.99 -21.45 -20.39
CA ASP A 224 -20.87 -22.31 -21.15
C ASP A 224 -21.35 -23.49 -20.32
N ASP A 225 -22.54 -24.01 -20.66
CA ASP A 225 -23.19 -25.15 -19.98
C ASP A 225 -22.59 -26.49 -20.42
N SER A 226 -21.26 -26.62 -20.24
CA SER A 226 -20.49 -27.83 -20.50
C SER A 226 -19.35 -27.97 -19.48
N ILE A 227 -18.85 -29.19 -19.27
CA ILE A 227 -17.71 -29.41 -18.38
C ILE A 227 -16.50 -28.63 -18.88
N GLU A 228 -16.26 -28.61 -20.18
CA GLU A 228 -15.13 -27.86 -20.77
C GLU A 228 -15.30 -26.36 -20.56
N GLY A 229 -16.49 -25.80 -20.82
CA GLY A 229 -16.77 -24.38 -20.58
C GLY A 229 -16.59 -23.99 -19.11
N ILE A 230 -17.09 -24.78 -18.16
CA ILE A 230 -16.98 -24.56 -16.72
C ILE A 230 -15.50 -24.62 -16.29
N THR A 231 -14.74 -25.63 -16.73
CA THR A 231 -13.32 -25.77 -16.33
C THR A 231 -12.43 -24.70 -16.98
N ASN A 232 -12.69 -24.28 -18.21
CA ASN A 232 -12.01 -23.15 -18.83
C ASN A 232 -12.27 -21.85 -18.07
N THR A 233 -13.50 -21.64 -17.60
CA THR A 233 -13.83 -20.48 -16.77
C THR A 233 -13.09 -20.53 -15.43
N TRP A 234 -12.93 -21.70 -14.79
CA TRP A 234 -12.09 -21.83 -13.58
C TRP A 234 -10.65 -21.41 -13.83
N LYS A 235 -10.07 -21.80 -14.97
CA LYS A 235 -8.73 -21.39 -15.38
C LYS A 235 -8.63 -19.87 -15.53
N CYS A 236 -9.61 -19.25 -16.20
CA CYS A 236 -9.67 -17.79 -16.37
C CYS A 236 -9.78 -17.09 -15.01
N VAL A 237 -10.69 -17.53 -14.13
CA VAL A 237 -10.85 -17.00 -12.77
C VAL A 237 -9.53 -17.07 -12.01
N SER A 238 -8.83 -18.19 -12.07
CA SER A 238 -7.54 -18.37 -11.41
C SER A 238 -6.47 -17.40 -11.92
N GLN A 239 -6.39 -17.21 -13.23
CA GLN A 239 -5.42 -16.31 -13.85
C GLN A 239 -5.72 -14.84 -13.51
N ILE A 240 -6.97 -14.41 -13.59
CA ILE A 240 -7.38 -13.03 -13.26
C ILE A 240 -7.14 -12.75 -11.78
N SER A 241 -7.56 -13.66 -10.90
CA SER A 241 -7.38 -13.52 -9.45
C SER A 241 -5.92 -13.41 -9.03
N LYS A 242 -5.03 -14.17 -9.70
CA LYS A 242 -3.56 -14.09 -9.45
C LYS A 242 -3.00 -12.68 -9.61
N TYR A 243 -3.57 -11.88 -10.50
CA TYR A 243 -3.13 -10.51 -10.77
C TYR A 243 -4.01 -9.43 -10.12
N GLY A 244 -4.88 -9.84 -9.17
CA GLY A 244 -5.71 -8.91 -8.41
C GLY A 244 -6.88 -8.30 -9.20
N GLY A 245 -7.27 -8.91 -10.32
CA GLY A 245 -8.41 -8.44 -11.12
C GLY A 245 -9.76 -8.85 -10.50
N GLY A 246 -10.71 -7.91 -10.47
CA GLY A 246 -12.09 -8.18 -10.13
C GLY A 246 -12.82 -8.95 -11.25
N ILE A 247 -13.72 -9.85 -10.91
CA ILE A 247 -14.39 -10.72 -11.91
C ILE A 247 -15.90 -10.60 -11.81
N GLY A 248 -16.54 -10.21 -12.92
CA GLY A 248 -17.97 -10.35 -13.13
C GLY A 248 -18.25 -11.60 -13.97
N LEU A 249 -18.94 -12.59 -13.38
CA LEU A 249 -19.24 -13.84 -14.03
C LEU A 249 -20.69 -13.89 -14.52
N HIS A 250 -20.87 -14.06 -15.83
CA HIS A 250 -22.17 -14.28 -16.47
C HIS A 250 -22.50 -15.78 -16.48
N VAL A 251 -23.64 -16.15 -15.87
CA VAL A 251 -24.05 -17.55 -15.67
C VAL A 251 -25.40 -17.89 -16.29
N SER A 252 -25.99 -16.99 -17.09
CA SER A 252 -27.34 -17.20 -17.64
C SER A 252 -27.45 -18.38 -18.62
N ASN A 253 -26.33 -18.84 -19.18
CA ASN A 253 -26.32 -20.00 -20.10
C ASN A 253 -26.39 -21.34 -19.36
N ILE A 254 -26.20 -21.35 -18.04
CA ILE A 254 -26.19 -22.60 -17.27
C ILE A 254 -27.62 -23.07 -17.02
N ARG A 255 -27.84 -24.36 -17.24
CA ARG A 255 -29.14 -25.02 -17.04
C ARG A 255 -29.61 -24.87 -15.58
N SER A 256 -30.93 -24.85 -15.41
CA SER A 256 -31.56 -24.73 -14.09
C SER A 256 -31.39 -26.02 -13.26
N LYS A 257 -31.59 -25.87 -11.94
CA LYS A 257 -31.68 -27.02 -11.02
C LYS A 257 -32.80 -27.95 -11.44
N GLY A 258 -32.52 -29.26 -11.47
CA GLY A 258 -33.45 -30.30 -11.86
C GLY A 258 -33.49 -30.63 -13.37
N SER A 259 -32.84 -29.81 -14.22
CA SER A 259 -32.69 -30.13 -15.64
C SER A 259 -31.89 -31.42 -15.84
N ILE A 260 -32.26 -32.24 -16.83
CA ILE A 260 -31.58 -33.51 -17.09
C ILE A 260 -30.21 -33.27 -17.73
N ILE A 261 -29.18 -33.89 -17.18
CA ILE A 261 -27.82 -33.90 -17.73
C ILE A 261 -27.75 -35.04 -18.76
N LYS A 262 -27.66 -34.69 -20.05
CA LYS A 262 -27.48 -35.66 -21.13
C LYS A 262 -26.18 -36.45 -20.92
N GLY A 263 -26.28 -37.77 -20.90
CA GLY A 263 -25.12 -38.66 -20.73
C GLY A 263 -24.99 -39.32 -19.35
N THR A 264 -25.44 -38.66 -18.28
CA THR A 264 -25.49 -39.26 -16.94
C THR A 264 -26.91 -39.57 -16.47
N ASN A 265 -27.92 -39.04 -17.15
CA ASN A 265 -29.34 -39.10 -16.80
C ASN A 265 -29.67 -38.62 -15.37
N GLY A 266 -28.76 -37.87 -14.74
CA GLY A 266 -28.94 -37.27 -13.45
C GLY A 266 -29.49 -35.82 -13.51
N PRO A 267 -30.12 -35.33 -12.45
CA PRO A 267 -30.58 -33.95 -12.39
C PRO A 267 -29.43 -32.98 -12.12
N SER A 268 -29.47 -31.80 -12.75
CA SER A 268 -28.56 -30.69 -12.46
C SER A 268 -28.75 -30.17 -11.05
N SER A 269 -27.66 -29.85 -10.36
CA SER A 269 -27.66 -29.12 -9.05
C SER A 269 -27.89 -27.63 -9.20
N GLY A 270 -27.88 -27.10 -10.42
CA GLY A 270 -28.03 -25.68 -10.72
C GLY A 270 -26.77 -24.85 -10.44
N ILE A 271 -26.93 -23.51 -10.44
CA ILE A 271 -25.80 -22.56 -10.39
C ILE A 271 -25.18 -22.38 -9.01
N ILE A 272 -25.89 -22.63 -7.92
CA ILE A 272 -25.42 -22.32 -6.57
C ILE A 272 -24.14 -23.07 -6.21
N PRO A 273 -24.05 -24.42 -6.35
CA PRO A 273 -22.81 -25.15 -6.07
C PRO A 273 -21.65 -24.70 -6.97
N MET A 274 -21.93 -24.38 -8.23
CA MET A 274 -20.94 -23.87 -9.17
C MET A 274 -20.37 -22.52 -8.70
N LEU A 275 -21.21 -21.57 -8.29
CA LEU A 275 -20.78 -20.27 -7.76
C LEU A 275 -19.93 -20.41 -6.48
N GLN A 276 -20.26 -21.38 -5.62
CA GLN A 276 -19.44 -21.69 -4.44
C GLN A 276 -18.03 -22.13 -4.81
N VAL A 277 -17.88 -22.94 -5.86
CA VAL A 277 -16.57 -23.37 -6.38
C VAL A 277 -15.78 -22.17 -6.91
N TYR A 278 -16.38 -21.29 -7.72
CA TYR A 278 -15.71 -20.08 -8.20
C TYR A 278 -15.23 -19.17 -7.05
N ASN A 279 -16.08 -18.97 -6.04
CA ASN A 279 -15.71 -18.21 -4.86
C ASN A 279 -14.54 -18.85 -4.11
N SER A 280 -14.54 -20.18 -3.97
CA SER A 280 -13.46 -20.92 -3.33
C SER A 280 -12.14 -20.83 -4.11
N ILE A 281 -12.18 -20.94 -5.45
CA ILE A 281 -11.03 -20.79 -6.33
C ILE A 281 -10.44 -19.38 -6.20
N ALA A 282 -11.28 -18.33 -6.31
CA ALA A 282 -10.83 -16.96 -6.20
C ALA A 282 -10.17 -16.67 -4.82
N ARG A 283 -10.79 -17.14 -3.74
CA ARG A 283 -10.22 -17.02 -2.39
C ARG A 283 -8.91 -17.77 -2.22
N TYR A 284 -8.82 -18.99 -2.73
CA TYR A 284 -7.58 -19.79 -2.66
C TYR A 284 -6.43 -19.12 -3.39
N ILE A 285 -6.65 -18.62 -4.61
CA ILE A 285 -5.62 -17.96 -5.42
C ILE A 285 -5.18 -16.63 -4.79
N ASN A 286 -6.12 -15.82 -4.25
CA ASN A 286 -5.80 -14.58 -3.55
C ASN A 286 -5.02 -14.79 -2.24
N GLN A 287 -5.08 -15.99 -1.67
CA GLN A 287 -4.40 -16.38 -0.43
C GLN A 287 -3.08 -17.12 -0.69
N CYS A 288 -2.59 -17.17 -1.93
CA CYS A 288 -1.27 -17.73 -2.21
C CYS A 288 -0.19 -16.83 -1.62
N PHE A 289 0.28 -17.19 -0.42
CA PHE A 289 1.42 -16.57 0.21
C PHE A 289 2.71 -16.95 -0.53
N VAL A 290 3.61 -15.98 -0.73
CA VAL A 290 4.97 -16.31 -1.17
C VAL A 290 5.67 -17.13 -0.07
N GLY A 291 6.56 -18.04 -0.46
CA GLY A 291 7.22 -18.94 0.48
C GLY A 291 7.94 -18.24 1.66
N THR A 292 8.38 -16.99 1.45
CA THR A 292 9.02 -16.14 2.47
C THR A 292 8.03 -15.44 3.42
N THR A 293 6.70 -15.62 3.22
CA THR A 293 5.69 -15.07 4.14
C THR A 293 5.94 -15.60 5.55
N LYS A 294 6.01 -14.69 6.53
CA LYS A 294 6.28 -15.04 7.91
C LYS A 294 4.98 -15.37 8.65
N ILE A 295 4.96 -16.49 9.32
CA ILE A 295 3.87 -16.99 10.15
C ILE A 295 4.33 -17.02 11.61
N TYR A 296 3.47 -16.63 12.54
CA TYR A 296 3.74 -16.77 13.97
C TYR A 296 3.62 -18.23 14.39
N THR A 297 4.72 -18.78 14.92
CA THR A 297 4.81 -20.12 15.49
C THR A 297 5.09 -20.01 17.00
N ASP A 298 5.10 -21.13 17.72
CA ASP A 298 5.55 -21.18 19.10
C ASP A 298 7.02 -20.77 19.29
N ASP A 299 7.84 -20.92 18.26
CA ASP A 299 9.25 -20.52 18.25
C ASP A 299 9.50 -19.10 17.67
N GLY A 300 8.43 -18.36 17.36
CA GLY A 300 8.50 -17.02 16.79
C GLY A 300 8.09 -16.94 15.31
N LEU A 301 8.61 -15.93 14.57
CA LEU A 301 8.26 -15.71 13.16
C LEU A 301 9.05 -16.65 12.25
N THR A 302 8.36 -17.61 11.62
CA THR A 302 8.93 -18.58 10.67
C THR A 302 8.37 -18.39 9.28
N GLU A 303 9.21 -18.51 8.25
CA GLU A 303 8.74 -18.47 6.85
C GLU A 303 7.85 -19.66 6.53
N ILE A 304 6.69 -19.41 5.88
CA ILE A 304 5.70 -20.45 5.60
C ILE A 304 6.29 -21.67 4.85
N GLN A 305 7.25 -21.45 3.97
CA GLN A 305 7.92 -22.53 3.21
C GLN A 305 8.79 -23.45 4.10
N LYS A 306 9.15 -23.02 5.30
CA LYS A 306 9.94 -23.79 6.27
C LYS A 306 9.09 -24.61 7.22
N LEU A 307 7.78 -24.34 7.26
CA LEU A 307 6.84 -25.04 8.11
C LEU A 307 6.62 -26.48 7.64
N LYS A 308 6.46 -27.38 8.59
CA LYS A 308 6.23 -28.81 8.37
C LYS A 308 4.96 -29.24 9.09
N VAL A 309 4.41 -30.37 8.65
CA VAL A 309 3.34 -31.06 9.41
C VAL A 309 3.84 -31.35 10.82
N GLY A 310 3.06 -30.99 11.81
CA GLY A 310 3.42 -31.10 13.24
C GLY A 310 3.89 -29.78 13.89
N ASP A 311 4.32 -28.78 13.10
CA ASP A 311 4.66 -27.47 13.64
C ASP A 311 3.39 -26.76 14.16
N LYS A 312 3.56 -25.89 15.18
CA LYS A 312 2.44 -25.16 15.78
C LYS A 312 2.43 -23.71 15.30
N VAL A 313 1.27 -23.26 14.85
CA VAL A 313 1.05 -21.90 14.37
C VAL A 313 -0.08 -21.20 15.11
N PHE A 314 0.02 -19.88 15.27
CA PHE A 314 -1.07 -19.06 15.78
C PHE A 314 -2.17 -18.90 14.73
N THR A 315 -3.39 -19.18 15.12
CA THR A 315 -4.59 -18.99 14.29
C THR A 315 -5.24 -17.62 14.56
N SER A 316 -6.23 -17.24 13.75
CA SER A 316 -6.90 -15.93 13.83
C SER A 316 -7.59 -15.66 15.16
N ASP A 317 -7.90 -16.72 15.94
CA ASP A 317 -8.47 -16.63 17.29
C ASP A 317 -7.39 -16.52 18.39
N GLY A 318 -6.11 -16.38 18.02
CA GLY A 318 -4.99 -16.27 18.94
C GLY A 318 -4.56 -17.58 19.59
N THR A 319 -5.11 -18.74 19.17
CA THR A 319 -4.73 -20.05 19.69
C THR A 319 -3.63 -20.71 18.85
N LEU A 320 -2.74 -21.45 19.49
CA LEU A 320 -1.76 -22.30 18.85
C LEU A 320 -2.43 -23.59 18.36
N LYS A 321 -2.29 -23.90 17.07
CA LYS A 321 -2.76 -25.16 16.47
C LYS A 321 -1.68 -25.82 15.65
N GLU A 322 -1.67 -27.12 15.69
CA GLU A 322 -0.74 -27.95 14.92
C GLU A 322 -1.12 -28.00 13.45
N ILE A 323 -0.13 -27.87 12.56
CA ILE A 323 -0.29 -28.04 11.11
C ILE A 323 -0.51 -29.53 10.83
N LYS A 324 -1.61 -29.84 10.18
CA LYS A 324 -1.99 -31.21 9.80
C LYS A 324 -1.69 -31.51 8.34
#